data_f2c3b8722c4152f20ce6cc871b7bf68b
#
_entry.id   f2c3b8722c4152f20ce6cc871b7bf68b
#
_cell.length_a   1.000
_cell.length_b   1.000
_cell.length_c   1.000
_cell.angle_alpha   90.00
_cell.angle_beta   90.00
_cell.angle_gamma   90.00
#
_symmetry.space_group_name_H-M   'P 1'
#
loop_
_entity.id
_entity.type
_entity.pdbx_description
1 polymer ?
#
loop_
_entity_poly.entity_id
_entity_poly.type
_entity_poly.pdbx_seq_one_letter_code
_entity_poly.pdbx_strand_id
1 'polypeptide(L)'
;MTAEGLRSRAPGPAGGATATPPARAVPGTVGEAAATLADAHRSGLNLSIEGGGTKQTWGARPDPADLVWCSAGLAGIRAWNRDDLTLTVGPGTELAQLAAELAGGGQRLSLDPPHRAGATVGGVFVAGDAGPLRHRYGRPRDLAIGATFVLTDGTVAHAGGKVIKNVAGYDLVKLVCGSLGTLAALVELTVRLHPAPESSTTVVLPVDPTRAWEATRAARTGGVDPAALEWSGGLFRCRLEGAREGMHSRVAALVAALARVGAGLGRGSEPSTASEPGAGSDRRILATSVLEGPEEVATWDEAGRHHLPGADETLVRASSPRHRLPDVAASLERCAAEAGAVATLASYPSLGAHDAIWSGQPEAVAAGIRAWRDELAAFGGNAVVRDHPDALDSLLDLWGPPPPAASVMAAVKRALDPEGLLSAGRFRPWW
;
A
#
# COMPACT_ATOMS: atom_id res chain seq x y z
N MET A 1 20.27 24.75 14.18
CA MET A 1 21.66 24.47 13.74
C MET A 1 21.84 25.17 12.42
N THR A 2 22.73 26.13 12.36
CA THR A 2 23.00 26.96 11.17
C THR A 2 23.87 26.17 10.18
N ALA A 3 23.73 26.47 8.89
CA ALA A 3 24.37 25.78 7.74
C ALA A 3 25.92 25.76 7.78
N GLU A 4 26.57 26.50 8.66
CA GLU A 4 28.04 26.57 8.78
C GLU A 4 28.69 25.28 9.35
N GLY A 5 27.94 24.42 10.01
CA GLY A 5 28.46 23.17 10.59
C GLY A 5 28.57 22.02 9.58
N LEU A 6 28.10 22.19 8.33
CA LEU A 6 28.01 21.10 7.34
C LEU A 6 29.04 21.19 6.19
N ARG A 7 29.98 22.15 6.22
CA ARG A 7 30.99 22.27 5.17
C ARG A 7 32.16 21.33 5.39
N SER A 8 32.45 20.58 4.36
CA SER A 8 33.64 19.79 3.99
C SER A 8 33.47 18.27 4.11
N ARG A 9 33.04 17.68 3.02
CA ARG A 9 33.49 16.34 2.67
C ARG A 9 33.56 16.18 1.16
N ALA A 10 34.77 16.11 0.62
CA ALA A 10 35.04 15.62 -0.71
C ALA A 10 34.80 14.12 -0.78
N PRO A 11 34.39 13.51 -1.92
CA PRO A 11 34.20 12.08 -2.05
C PRO A 11 35.54 11.36 -1.88
N GLY A 12 35.68 10.61 -0.78
CA GLY A 12 36.83 9.74 -0.53
C GLY A 12 36.53 8.31 -1.00
N PRO A 13 37.56 7.49 -1.28
CA PRO A 13 37.40 6.17 -1.86
C PRO A 13 36.78 5.17 -0.88
N ALA A 14 36.07 4.20 -1.43
CA ALA A 14 35.43 3.10 -0.72
C ALA A 14 36.42 2.32 0.17
N GLY A 15 36.23 2.38 1.47
CA GLY A 15 36.96 1.62 2.46
C GLY A 15 36.32 1.80 3.81
N GLY A 16 35.76 0.73 4.35
CA GLY A 16 35.23 0.43 5.69
C GLY A 16 35.22 1.51 6.78
N ALA A 17 34.62 2.65 6.56
CA ALA A 17 34.35 3.63 7.60
C ALA A 17 32.89 3.47 8.05
N THR A 18 32.65 3.39 9.35
CA THR A 18 31.33 3.49 9.97
C THR A 18 30.67 4.78 9.44
N ALA A 19 29.71 4.64 8.52
CA ALA A 19 29.01 5.77 7.94
C ALA A 19 28.36 6.59 9.08
N THR A 20 28.66 7.86 9.16
CA THR A 20 27.99 8.76 10.09
C THR A 20 26.50 8.74 9.73
N PRO A 21 25.59 8.52 10.70
CA PRO A 21 24.16 8.54 10.42
C PRO A 21 23.77 9.89 9.81
N PRO A 22 22.80 9.92 8.86
CA PRO A 22 22.35 11.16 8.22
C PRO A 22 21.83 12.14 9.25
N ALA A 23 22.02 13.43 8.99
CA ALA A 23 21.37 14.47 9.79
C ALA A 23 19.84 14.31 9.70
N ARG A 24 19.10 14.69 10.75
CA ARG A 24 17.64 14.58 10.77
C ARG A 24 17.00 15.95 11.03
N ALA A 25 16.09 16.35 10.15
CA ALA A 25 15.26 17.54 10.30
C ALA A 25 13.80 17.14 10.52
N VAL A 26 13.14 17.79 11.49
CA VAL A 26 11.75 17.53 11.86
C VAL A 26 11.02 18.89 11.89
N PRO A 27 10.67 19.47 10.72
CA PRO A 27 9.99 20.75 10.64
C PRO A 27 8.60 20.67 11.27
N GLY A 28 8.23 21.68 12.06
CA GLY A 28 6.92 21.81 12.70
C GLY A 28 5.94 22.69 11.93
N THR A 29 6.45 23.46 10.97
CA THR A 29 5.66 24.40 10.14
C THR A 29 6.00 24.27 8.66
N VAL A 30 5.11 24.76 7.79
CA VAL A 30 5.35 24.82 6.34
C VAL A 30 6.57 25.69 6.02
N GLY A 31 6.74 26.80 6.74
CA GLY A 31 7.91 27.70 6.57
C GLY A 31 9.23 27.01 6.91
N GLU A 32 9.29 26.28 8.03
CA GLU A 32 10.47 25.50 8.41
C GLU A 32 10.75 24.37 7.40
N ALA A 33 9.70 23.72 6.90
CA ALA A 33 9.82 22.69 5.86
C ALA A 33 10.44 23.26 4.59
N ALA A 34 9.96 24.44 4.13
CA ALA A 34 10.47 25.14 2.96
C ALA A 34 11.92 25.59 3.15
N ALA A 35 12.24 26.19 4.30
CA ALA A 35 13.60 26.62 4.60
C ALA A 35 14.59 25.44 4.63
N THR A 36 14.21 24.34 5.28
CA THR A 36 15.06 23.14 5.36
C THR A 36 15.37 22.57 3.97
N LEU A 37 14.37 22.46 3.08
CA LEU A 37 14.57 21.95 1.72
C LEU A 37 15.42 22.91 0.88
N ALA A 38 15.18 24.22 0.96
CA ALA A 38 15.97 25.22 0.27
C ALA A 38 17.44 25.22 0.73
N ASP A 39 17.70 25.01 2.03
CA ASP A 39 19.07 24.94 2.57
C ASP A 39 19.79 23.67 2.08
N ALA A 40 19.09 22.53 2.09
CA ALA A 40 19.62 21.28 1.57
C ALA A 40 19.92 21.36 0.06
N HIS A 41 19.02 21.95 -0.71
CA HIS A 41 19.19 22.20 -2.14
C HIS A 41 20.44 23.06 -2.43
N ARG A 42 20.57 24.23 -1.75
CA ARG A 42 21.74 25.10 -1.90
C ARG A 42 23.06 24.41 -1.53
N SER A 43 22.99 23.43 -0.64
CA SER A 43 24.15 22.67 -0.19
C SER A 43 24.38 21.39 -1.01
N GLY A 44 23.54 21.09 -2.00
CA GLY A 44 23.63 19.89 -2.83
C GLY A 44 23.47 18.57 -2.04
N LEU A 45 22.68 18.58 -0.94
CA LEU A 45 22.52 17.41 -0.08
C LEU A 45 21.48 16.44 -0.62
N ASN A 46 21.79 15.15 -0.61
CA ASN A 46 20.81 14.09 -0.87
C ASN A 46 19.81 14.00 0.27
N LEU A 47 18.53 14.00 -0.08
CA LEU A 47 17.41 14.01 0.85
C LEU A 47 16.66 12.69 0.83
N SER A 48 16.39 12.11 2.01
CA SER A 48 15.34 11.11 2.19
C SER A 48 14.14 11.74 2.88
N ILE A 49 12.93 11.51 2.35
CA ILE A 49 11.69 11.96 2.97
C ILE A 49 11.05 10.81 3.72
N GLU A 50 10.77 11.01 5.01
CA GLU A 50 10.18 10.00 5.88
C GLU A 50 8.91 10.51 6.57
N GLY A 51 7.93 9.59 6.71
CA GLY A 51 6.87 9.69 7.71
C GLY A 51 7.22 8.80 8.90
N GLY A 52 6.46 7.72 9.12
CA GLY A 52 6.77 6.70 10.12
C GLY A 52 7.83 5.66 9.71
N GLY A 53 8.49 5.82 8.56
CA GLY A 53 9.55 4.91 8.10
C GLY A 53 9.11 3.51 7.65
N THR A 54 7.81 3.20 7.72
CA THR A 54 7.28 1.83 7.53
C THR A 54 7.33 1.29 6.10
N LYS A 55 7.76 2.11 5.12
CA LYS A 55 7.80 1.76 3.69
C LYS A 55 9.14 2.12 3.03
N GLN A 56 10.20 2.28 3.82
CA GLN A 56 11.54 2.61 3.29
C GLN A 56 12.19 1.46 2.52
N THR A 57 11.76 0.24 2.80
CA THR A 57 12.20 -0.99 2.12
C THR A 57 11.43 -1.32 0.83
N TRP A 58 10.49 -0.48 0.42
CA TRP A 58 9.70 -0.73 -0.79
C TRP A 58 10.47 -0.43 -2.06
N GLY A 59 10.60 -1.43 -2.95
CA GLY A 59 11.33 -1.31 -4.19
C GLY A 59 12.82 -1.04 -3.99
N ALA A 60 13.48 -0.44 -4.97
CA ALA A 60 14.89 -0.11 -4.84
C ALA A 60 15.13 0.87 -3.68
N ARG A 61 16.15 0.61 -2.88
CA ARG A 61 16.54 1.52 -1.81
C ARG A 61 17.09 2.81 -2.40
N PRO A 62 16.75 3.97 -1.83
CA PRO A 62 17.38 5.21 -2.24
C PRO A 62 18.88 5.18 -1.93
N ASP A 63 19.63 5.99 -2.66
CA ASP A 63 21.03 6.26 -2.33
C ASP A 63 21.14 6.81 -0.91
N PRO A 64 22.30 6.65 -0.24
CA PRO A 64 22.50 7.20 1.10
C PRO A 64 22.16 8.68 1.16
N ALA A 65 21.31 9.05 2.10
CA ALA A 65 20.91 10.43 2.32
C ALA A 65 21.92 11.14 3.23
N ASP A 66 22.18 12.40 2.94
CA ASP A 66 22.92 13.31 3.84
C ASP A 66 21.96 13.88 4.91
N LEU A 67 20.69 14.07 4.54
CA LEU A 67 19.65 14.60 5.40
C LEU A 67 18.34 13.79 5.27
N VAL A 68 17.84 13.31 6.40
CA VAL A 68 16.48 12.76 6.52
C VAL A 68 15.52 13.89 6.91
N TRP A 69 14.60 14.21 6.01
CA TRP A 69 13.50 15.14 6.29
C TRP A 69 12.29 14.34 6.80
N CYS A 70 11.88 14.56 8.05
CA CYS A 70 10.85 13.78 8.72
C CYS A 70 9.58 14.61 8.91
N SER A 71 8.44 14.09 8.46
CA SER A 71 7.15 14.77 8.57
C SER A 71 6.52 14.71 9.97
N ALA A 72 7.13 14.07 10.96
CA ALA A 72 6.56 13.88 12.30
C ALA A 72 6.16 15.21 13.00
N GLY A 73 6.92 16.29 12.80
CA GLY A 73 6.57 17.63 13.32
C GLY A 73 5.34 18.25 12.66
N LEU A 74 4.93 17.76 11.50
CA LEU A 74 3.73 18.21 10.78
C LEU A 74 2.51 17.30 11.06
N ALA A 75 2.38 16.76 12.26
CA ALA A 75 1.24 15.95 12.65
C ALA A 75 0.02 16.76 13.09
N GLY A 76 -1.16 16.12 13.11
CA GLY A 76 -2.42 16.64 13.64
C GLY A 76 -3.41 17.14 12.58
N ILE A 77 -4.66 17.25 13.00
CA ILE A 77 -5.76 17.79 12.20
C ILE A 77 -5.61 19.31 12.09
N ARG A 78 -5.68 19.86 10.88
CA ARG A 78 -5.62 21.30 10.60
C ARG A 78 -7.02 21.90 10.43
N ALA A 79 -7.92 21.16 9.77
CA ALA A 79 -9.32 21.53 9.60
C ALA A 79 -10.18 20.29 9.43
N TRP A 80 -11.34 20.25 10.07
CA TRP A 80 -12.30 19.17 9.94
C TRP A 80 -13.69 19.78 9.70
N ASN A 81 -14.14 19.75 8.45
CA ASN A 81 -15.46 20.23 8.05
C ASN A 81 -16.41 19.04 8.02
N ARG A 82 -17.11 18.82 9.12
CA ARG A 82 -17.95 17.64 9.31
C ARG A 82 -19.11 17.56 8.32
N ASP A 83 -19.74 18.69 8.04
CA ASP A 83 -20.90 18.77 7.14
C ASP A 83 -20.51 18.51 5.67
N ASP A 84 -19.30 18.93 5.28
CA ASP A 84 -18.76 18.74 3.93
C ASP A 84 -18.00 17.40 3.78
N LEU A 85 -17.84 16.62 4.87
CA LEU A 85 -17.05 15.40 4.90
C LEU A 85 -15.63 15.60 4.36
N THR A 86 -14.98 16.70 4.75
CA THR A 86 -13.60 17.01 4.34
C THR A 86 -12.70 17.23 5.54
N LEU A 87 -11.46 16.79 5.39
CA LEU A 87 -10.43 16.89 6.42
C LEU A 87 -9.13 17.38 5.81
N THR A 88 -8.51 18.40 6.43
CA THR A 88 -7.11 18.77 6.17
C THR A 88 -6.26 18.30 7.35
N VAL A 89 -5.25 17.50 7.05
CA VAL A 89 -4.41 16.83 8.05
C VAL A 89 -2.93 16.96 7.69
N GLY A 90 -2.09 17.03 8.70
CA GLY A 90 -0.65 17.00 8.56
C GLY A 90 -0.13 15.61 8.18
N PRO A 91 0.86 15.49 7.28
CA PRO A 91 1.34 14.21 6.75
C PRO A 91 1.98 13.31 7.81
N GLY A 92 2.48 13.87 8.90
CA GLY A 92 3.07 13.13 10.02
C GLY A 92 2.07 12.48 10.97
N THR A 93 0.76 12.70 10.77
CA THR A 93 -0.28 12.11 11.62
C THR A 93 -0.32 10.60 11.43
N GLU A 94 -0.25 9.85 12.53
CA GLU A 94 -0.41 8.40 12.48
C GLU A 94 -1.83 8.01 12.04
N LEU A 95 -1.92 7.02 11.15
CA LEU A 95 -3.19 6.58 10.58
C LEU A 95 -4.14 6.03 11.66
N ALA A 96 -3.60 5.29 12.63
CA ALA A 96 -4.39 4.73 13.73
C ALA A 96 -4.94 5.83 14.67
N GLN A 97 -4.12 6.84 14.99
CA GLN A 97 -4.56 8.00 15.77
C GLN A 97 -5.68 8.75 15.05
N LEU A 98 -5.48 9.04 13.76
CA LEU A 98 -6.50 9.71 12.95
C LEU A 98 -7.81 8.93 12.90
N ALA A 99 -7.74 7.61 12.74
CA ALA A 99 -8.93 6.76 12.73
C ALA A 99 -9.72 6.85 14.05
N ALA A 100 -9.02 6.85 15.19
CA ALA A 100 -9.64 6.98 16.52
C ALA A 100 -10.30 8.37 16.71
N GLU A 101 -9.64 9.45 16.29
CA GLU A 101 -10.19 10.81 16.36
C GLU A 101 -11.46 10.97 15.49
N LEU A 102 -11.43 10.48 14.25
CA LEU A 102 -12.56 10.56 13.32
C LEU A 102 -13.76 9.72 13.77
N ALA A 103 -13.52 8.56 14.39
CA ALA A 103 -14.57 7.71 14.92
C ALA A 103 -15.43 8.43 15.97
N GLY A 104 -14.82 9.27 16.83
CA GLY A 104 -15.52 10.12 17.79
C GLY A 104 -16.50 11.13 17.14
N GLY A 105 -16.33 11.42 15.86
CA GLY A 105 -17.23 12.28 15.08
C GLY A 105 -18.17 11.54 14.14
N GLY A 106 -18.24 10.20 14.23
CA GLY A 106 -19.07 9.38 13.34
C GLY A 106 -18.62 9.37 11.89
N GLN A 107 -17.35 9.68 11.63
CA GLN A 107 -16.76 9.73 10.28
C GLN A 107 -15.49 8.90 10.21
N ARG A 108 -15.07 8.59 9.01
CA ARG A 108 -13.80 7.88 8.76
C ARG A 108 -13.14 8.29 7.46
N LEU A 109 -11.83 8.17 7.43
CA LEU A 109 -11.07 8.04 6.20
C LEU A 109 -11.16 6.58 5.75
N SER A 110 -11.89 6.31 4.65
CA SER A 110 -12.11 4.93 4.15
C SER A 110 -10.87 4.39 3.46
N LEU A 111 -9.79 4.24 4.21
CA LEU A 111 -8.47 3.80 3.79
C LEU A 111 -7.93 2.82 4.83
N ASP A 112 -7.69 1.59 4.42
CA ASP A 112 -7.33 0.46 5.27
C ASP A 112 -6.10 -0.31 4.73
N PRO A 113 -4.98 0.39 4.40
CA PRO A 113 -3.80 -0.33 3.93
C PRO A 113 -3.32 -1.29 5.00
N PRO A 114 -2.82 -2.48 4.65
CA PRO A 114 -2.02 -3.28 5.56
C PRO A 114 -0.83 -2.44 6.01
N HIS A 115 -0.66 -2.24 7.30
CA HIS A 115 0.38 -1.34 7.78
C HIS A 115 0.97 -1.80 9.11
N ARG A 116 2.25 -1.45 9.31
CA ARG A 116 2.94 -1.57 10.59
C ARG A 116 2.60 -0.38 11.47
N ALA A 117 2.72 -0.56 12.78
CA ALA A 117 2.56 0.55 13.74
C ALA A 117 3.44 1.76 13.34
N GLY A 118 2.95 2.96 13.59
CA GLY A 118 3.61 4.20 13.21
C GLY A 118 3.43 4.64 11.74
N ALA A 119 2.62 3.91 10.93
CA ALA A 119 2.32 4.34 9.57
C ALA A 119 1.57 5.68 9.59
N THR A 120 2.06 6.66 8.82
CA THR A 120 1.50 8.01 8.77
C THR A 120 0.61 8.21 7.54
N VAL A 121 -0.34 9.13 7.63
CA VAL A 121 -1.24 9.50 6.53
C VAL A 121 -0.45 9.91 5.29
N GLY A 122 0.58 10.75 5.45
CA GLY A 122 1.45 11.17 4.35
C GLY A 122 2.23 10.02 3.75
N GLY A 123 2.81 9.13 4.59
CA GLY A 123 3.53 7.94 4.12
C GLY A 123 2.66 7.00 3.30
N VAL A 124 1.42 6.76 3.75
CA VAL A 124 0.44 5.94 3.01
C VAL A 124 0.04 6.61 1.69
N PHE A 125 -0.17 7.93 1.69
CA PHE A 125 -0.52 8.68 0.49
C PHE A 125 0.61 8.66 -0.55
N VAL A 126 1.84 9.02 -0.16
CA VAL A 126 2.97 9.06 -1.11
C VAL A 126 3.41 7.66 -1.57
N ALA A 127 3.10 6.61 -0.81
CA ALA A 127 3.30 5.23 -1.25
C ALA A 127 2.15 4.72 -2.15
N GLY A 128 1.01 5.40 -2.17
CA GLY A 128 -0.18 4.96 -2.90
C GLY A 128 -0.76 3.65 -2.35
N ASP A 129 -0.53 3.37 -1.06
CA ASP A 129 -0.92 2.09 -0.46
C ASP A 129 -2.40 2.07 -0.09
N ALA A 130 -3.05 0.93 -0.31
CA ALA A 130 -4.47 0.75 -0.06
C ALA A 130 -4.80 -0.72 0.19
N GLY A 131 -5.72 -0.94 1.11
CA GLY A 131 -6.26 -2.25 1.45
C GLY A 131 -7.55 -2.61 0.70
N PRO A 132 -8.34 -3.53 1.24
CA PRO A 132 -9.55 -4.06 0.59
C PRO A 132 -10.68 -3.05 0.43
N LEU A 133 -10.79 -2.02 1.29
CA LEU A 133 -11.81 -0.96 1.16
C LEU A 133 -11.68 -0.14 -0.13
N ARG A 134 -10.51 -0.18 -0.80
CA ARG A 134 -10.36 0.47 -2.11
C ARG A 134 -11.31 -0.09 -3.18
N HIS A 135 -11.92 -1.26 -2.93
CA HIS A 135 -12.94 -1.82 -3.80
C HIS A 135 -14.12 -0.85 -4.00
N ARG A 136 -14.61 -0.27 -2.91
CA ARG A 136 -15.75 0.66 -2.91
C ARG A 136 -15.32 2.12 -2.89
N TYR A 137 -14.29 2.46 -2.11
CA TYR A 137 -13.94 3.84 -1.79
C TYR A 137 -12.77 4.40 -2.62
N GLY A 138 -12.07 3.55 -3.37
CA GLY A 138 -10.92 3.97 -4.17
C GLY A 138 -9.60 3.96 -3.39
N ARG A 139 -8.55 4.44 -4.04
CA ARG A 139 -7.19 4.54 -3.51
C ARG A 139 -6.96 5.87 -2.81
N PRO A 140 -5.81 6.08 -2.13
CA PRO A 140 -5.47 7.39 -1.55
C PRO A 140 -5.63 8.56 -2.53
N ARG A 141 -5.23 8.37 -3.80
CA ARG A 141 -5.39 9.36 -4.87
C ARG A 141 -6.83 9.74 -5.21
N ASP A 142 -7.78 8.85 -4.93
CA ASP A 142 -9.21 9.07 -5.22
C ASP A 142 -9.92 9.74 -4.02
N LEU A 143 -9.33 9.64 -2.83
CA LEU A 143 -9.80 10.27 -1.60
C LEU A 143 -9.19 11.66 -1.38
N ALA A 144 -7.98 11.90 -1.88
CA ALA A 144 -7.30 13.18 -1.77
C ALA A 144 -7.89 14.21 -2.75
N ILE A 145 -8.28 15.37 -2.23
CA ILE A 145 -8.89 16.48 -2.99
C ILE A 145 -8.03 17.73 -3.02
N GLY A 146 -7.04 17.84 -2.13
CA GLY A 146 -6.09 18.94 -2.11
C GLY A 146 -4.82 18.58 -1.35
N ALA A 147 -3.72 19.24 -1.67
CA ALA A 147 -2.46 19.09 -0.95
C ALA A 147 -1.59 20.34 -1.06
N THR A 148 -0.73 20.51 -0.06
CA THR A 148 0.37 21.48 -0.08
C THR A 148 1.68 20.70 -0.11
N PHE A 149 2.56 21.07 -1.03
CA PHE A 149 3.87 20.46 -1.23
C PHE A 149 4.98 21.51 -1.08
N VAL A 150 6.17 21.04 -0.76
CA VAL A 150 7.39 21.84 -0.86
C VAL A 150 8.33 21.15 -1.86
N LEU A 151 8.78 21.89 -2.86
CA LEU A 151 9.78 21.45 -3.83
C LEU A 151 11.19 21.55 -3.23
N THR A 152 12.18 20.98 -3.92
CA THR A 152 13.58 20.99 -3.44
C THR A 152 14.14 22.37 -3.21
N ASP A 153 13.78 23.36 -4.04
CA ASP A 153 14.21 24.76 -3.93
C ASP A 153 13.53 25.55 -2.82
N GLY A 154 12.62 24.90 -2.06
CA GLY A 154 11.82 25.54 -1.02
C GLY A 154 10.51 26.16 -1.51
N THR A 155 10.20 26.09 -2.81
CA THR A 155 8.94 26.58 -3.35
C THR A 155 7.75 25.84 -2.74
N VAL A 156 6.82 26.57 -2.13
CA VAL A 156 5.57 26.02 -1.61
C VAL A 156 4.52 26.03 -2.72
N ALA A 157 4.03 24.85 -3.08
CA ALA A 157 3.02 24.66 -4.11
C ALA A 157 1.72 24.10 -3.52
N HIS A 158 0.60 24.62 -3.99
CA HIS A 158 -0.74 24.14 -3.63
C HIS A 158 -1.43 23.53 -4.84
N ALA A 159 -2.09 22.39 -4.65
CA ALA A 159 -2.86 21.75 -5.69
C ALA A 159 -4.21 21.26 -5.14
N GLY A 160 -5.24 21.30 -5.97
CA GLY A 160 -6.60 20.95 -5.55
C GLY A 160 -7.21 22.00 -4.64
N GLY A 161 -8.08 21.59 -3.72
CA GLY A 161 -8.76 22.49 -2.79
C GLY A 161 -9.63 21.76 -1.79
N LYS A 162 -10.42 22.51 -1.04
CA LYS A 162 -11.38 21.97 -0.05
C LYS A 162 -12.77 21.65 -0.66
N VAL A 163 -12.90 21.78 -1.98
CA VAL A 163 -14.14 21.52 -2.71
C VAL A 163 -14.03 20.24 -3.52
N ILE A 164 -15.13 19.49 -3.59
CA ILE A 164 -15.17 18.18 -4.25
C ILE A 164 -14.90 18.28 -5.78
N LYS A 165 -15.17 19.43 -6.39
CA LYS A 165 -14.93 19.68 -7.81
C LYS A 165 -13.97 20.85 -8.01
N ASN A 166 -12.72 20.51 -8.31
CA ASN A 166 -11.73 21.46 -8.82
C ASN A 166 -11.24 20.96 -10.18
N VAL A 167 -11.46 21.75 -11.22
CA VAL A 167 -11.11 21.41 -12.61
C VAL A 167 -10.08 22.38 -13.20
N ALA A 168 -9.52 23.27 -12.38
CA ALA A 168 -8.51 24.23 -12.79
C ALA A 168 -7.10 23.63 -12.61
N GLY A 169 -6.31 23.65 -13.66
CA GLY A 169 -4.91 23.21 -13.63
C GLY A 169 -4.71 21.69 -13.67
N TYR A 170 -3.45 21.28 -13.55
CA TYR A 170 -3.09 19.86 -13.48
C TYR A 170 -3.37 19.28 -12.11
N ASP A 171 -3.78 18.02 -12.07
CA ASP A 171 -4.02 17.28 -10.82
C ASP A 171 -2.69 16.78 -10.22
N LEU A 172 -1.94 17.71 -9.63
CA LEU A 172 -0.67 17.39 -8.98
C LEU A 172 -0.87 16.53 -7.72
N VAL A 173 -2.05 16.57 -7.10
CA VAL A 173 -2.38 15.72 -5.96
C VAL A 173 -2.27 14.24 -6.36
N LYS A 174 -2.86 13.88 -7.50
CA LYS A 174 -2.77 12.51 -8.03
C LYS A 174 -1.38 12.15 -8.54
N LEU A 175 -0.62 13.14 -9.04
CA LEU A 175 0.74 12.92 -9.52
C LEU A 175 1.68 12.51 -8.38
N VAL A 176 1.58 13.17 -7.22
CA VAL A 176 2.47 12.90 -6.07
C VAL A 176 2.06 11.62 -5.32
N CYS A 177 0.81 11.17 -5.46
CA CYS A 177 0.37 9.90 -4.89
C CYS A 177 1.12 8.72 -5.55
N GLY A 178 1.85 7.94 -4.76
CA GLY A 178 2.68 6.83 -5.24
C GLY A 178 4.10 7.23 -5.64
N SER A 179 4.51 8.48 -5.42
CA SER A 179 5.85 8.97 -5.75
C SER A 179 6.95 8.51 -4.79
N LEU A 180 6.62 7.91 -3.65
CA LEU A 180 7.57 7.51 -2.60
C LEU A 180 8.51 8.65 -2.15
N GLY A 181 8.02 9.91 -2.18
CA GLY A 181 8.80 11.07 -1.76
C GLY A 181 9.85 11.55 -2.76
N THR A 182 9.81 11.10 -4.02
CA THR A 182 10.80 11.49 -5.02
C THR A 182 10.47 12.78 -5.78
N LEU A 183 9.25 13.31 -5.65
CA LEU A 183 8.80 14.46 -6.43
C LEU A 183 8.70 15.75 -5.61
N ALA A 184 8.26 15.66 -4.36
CA ALA A 184 8.08 16.78 -3.45
C ALA A 184 7.89 16.28 -2.01
N ALA A 185 8.11 17.15 -1.03
CA ALA A 185 7.73 16.90 0.36
C ALA A 185 6.27 17.34 0.57
N LEU A 186 5.44 16.40 1.02
CA LEU A 186 4.06 16.69 1.41
C LEU A 186 4.04 17.35 2.78
N VAL A 187 3.36 18.50 2.92
CA VAL A 187 3.25 19.25 4.17
C VAL A 187 1.81 19.41 4.68
N GLU A 188 0.83 19.30 3.81
CA GLU A 188 -0.60 19.18 4.15
C GLU A 188 -1.32 18.31 3.14
N LEU A 189 -2.33 17.56 3.60
CA LEU A 189 -3.21 16.74 2.76
C LEU A 189 -4.67 17.02 3.10
N THR A 190 -5.48 17.35 2.11
CA THR A 190 -6.93 17.46 2.24
C THR A 190 -7.59 16.23 1.61
N VAL A 191 -8.40 15.54 2.38
CA VAL A 191 -9.07 14.30 1.96
C VAL A 191 -10.57 14.38 2.13
N ARG A 192 -11.29 13.61 1.32
CA ARG A 192 -12.71 13.34 1.52
C ARG A 192 -12.87 12.25 2.56
N LEU A 193 -13.78 12.47 3.50
CA LEU A 193 -14.23 11.49 4.48
C LEU A 193 -15.51 10.79 4.03
N HIS A 194 -15.88 9.77 4.76
CA HIS A 194 -17.18 9.09 4.66
C HIS A 194 -17.80 8.96 6.05
N PRO A 195 -19.14 8.91 6.15
CA PRO A 195 -19.78 8.50 7.39
C PRO A 195 -19.26 7.13 7.84
N ALA A 196 -19.09 6.94 9.14
CA ALA A 196 -18.88 5.60 9.67
C ALA A 196 -20.14 4.75 9.40
N PRO A 197 -20.00 3.48 8.97
CA PRO A 197 -21.16 2.64 8.72
C PRO A 197 -21.88 2.33 10.04
N GLU A 198 -23.23 2.35 10.02
CA GLU A 198 -24.05 1.96 11.18
C GLU A 198 -23.94 0.47 11.49
N SER A 199 -23.64 -0.33 10.45
CA SER A 199 -23.50 -1.77 10.54
C SER A 199 -22.45 -2.26 9.56
N SER A 200 -21.69 -3.25 10.00
CA SER A 200 -20.71 -3.99 9.19
C SER A 200 -20.91 -5.48 9.44
N THR A 201 -20.87 -6.27 8.37
CA THR A 201 -21.01 -7.72 8.42
C THR A 201 -20.14 -8.34 7.34
N THR A 202 -19.36 -9.36 7.69
CA THR A 202 -18.51 -10.08 6.75
C THR A 202 -18.99 -11.51 6.56
N VAL A 203 -19.18 -11.90 5.30
CA VAL A 203 -19.42 -13.29 4.92
C VAL A 203 -18.08 -13.90 4.51
N VAL A 204 -17.73 -15.04 5.12
CA VAL A 204 -16.49 -15.78 4.87
C VAL A 204 -16.84 -17.11 4.23
N LEU A 205 -16.10 -17.49 3.17
CA LEU A 205 -16.27 -18.73 2.44
C LEU A 205 -14.90 -19.40 2.23
N PRO A 206 -14.66 -20.63 2.74
CA PRO A 206 -13.46 -21.41 2.47
C PRO A 206 -13.47 -21.87 1.02
N VAL A 207 -12.49 -21.42 0.23
CA VAL A 207 -12.40 -21.75 -1.21
C VAL A 207 -10.96 -21.66 -1.73
N ASP A 208 -10.68 -22.43 -2.77
CA ASP A 208 -9.48 -22.31 -3.58
C ASP A 208 -9.49 -21.04 -4.47
N PRO A 209 -8.38 -20.68 -5.15
CA PRO A 209 -8.29 -19.49 -5.99
C PRO A 209 -9.31 -19.44 -7.14
N THR A 210 -9.66 -20.59 -7.74
CA THR A 210 -10.64 -20.68 -8.83
C THR A 210 -12.02 -20.26 -8.34
N ARG A 211 -12.43 -20.83 -7.23
CA ARG A 211 -13.71 -20.51 -6.59
C ARG A 211 -13.73 -19.14 -5.93
N ALA A 212 -12.59 -18.62 -5.50
CA ALA A 212 -12.49 -17.24 -5.02
C ALA A 212 -12.84 -16.24 -6.13
N TRP A 213 -12.45 -16.51 -7.38
CA TRP A 213 -12.90 -15.72 -8.52
C TRP A 213 -14.40 -15.85 -8.79
N GLU A 214 -14.95 -17.06 -8.73
CA GLU A 214 -16.39 -17.30 -8.87
C GLU A 214 -17.19 -16.60 -7.76
N ALA A 215 -16.72 -16.66 -6.50
CA ALA A 215 -17.31 -15.97 -5.36
C ALA A 215 -17.27 -14.45 -5.54
N THR A 216 -16.15 -13.92 -6.04
CA THR A 216 -16.01 -12.48 -6.39
C THR A 216 -17.05 -12.05 -7.42
N ARG A 217 -17.26 -12.85 -8.47
CA ARG A 217 -18.29 -12.57 -9.47
C ARG A 217 -19.69 -12.59 -8.85
N ALA A 218 -19.99 -13.65 -8.07
CA ALA A 218 -21.29 -13.81 -7.41
C ALA A 218 -21.59 -12.62 -6.47
N ALA A 219 -20.62 -12.20 -5.65
CA ALA A 219 -20.77 -11.05 -4.76
C ALA A 219 -21.02 -9.74 -5.52
N ARG A 220 -20.30 -9.50 -6.64
CA ARG A 220 -20.43 -8.27 -7.43
C ARG A 220 -21.71 -8.20 -8.27
N THR A 221 -22.25 -9.33 -8.71
CA THR A 221 -23.48 -9.39 -9.54
C THR A 221 -24.74 -9.61 -8.71
N GLY A 222 -24.59 -9.95 -7.43
CA GLY A 222 -25.70 -10.26 -6.52
C GLY A 222 -26.49 -9.03 -6.01
N GLY A 223 -26.17 -7.81 -6.45
CA GLY A 223 -26.88 -6.59 -6.05
C GLY A 223 -26.63 -6.17 -4.60
N VAL A 224 -25.58 -6.71 -3.94
CA VAL A 224 -25.32 -6.49 -2.50
C VAL A 224 -24.33 -5.38 -2.20
N ASP A 225 -23.66 -4.79 -3.21
CA ASP A 225 -22.71 -3.69 -3.11
C ASP A 225 -21.65 -3.91 -1.99
N PRO A 226 -20.66 -4.80 -2.20
CA PRO A 226 -19.63 -5.07 -1.21
C PRO A 226 -18.75 -3.84 -0.92
N ALA A 227 -18.38 -3.64 0.33
CA ALA A 227 -17.40 -2.62 0.73
C ALA A 227 -15.96 -3.10 0.48
N ALA A 228 -15.70 -4.38 0.75
CA ALA A 228 -14.39 -5.00 0.59
C ALA A 228 -14.52 -6.47 0.15
N LEU A 229 -13.58 -6.91 -0.68
CA LEU A 229 -13.45 -8.27 -1.17
C LEU A 229 -11.99 -8.69 -1.11
N GLU A 230 -11.71 -9.80 -0.45
CA GLU A 230 -10.36 -10.34 -0.30
C GLU A 230 -10.37 -11.87 -0.30
N TRP A 231 -9.31 -12.46 -0.80
CA TRP A 231 -9.01 -13.88 -0.64
C TRP A 231 -7.59 -14.04 -0.11
N SER A 232 -7.44 -14.71 1.03
CA SER A 232 -6.16 -15.03 1.64
C SER A 232 -6.30 -16.21 2.59
N GLY A 233 -5.26 -17.01 2.75
CA GLY A 233 -5.28 -18.18 3.64
C GLY A 233 -6.39 -19.20 3.31
N GLY A 234 -6.77 -19.34 2.04
CA GLY A 234 -7.87 -20.23 1.62
C GLY A 234 -9.28 -19.70 1.94
N LEU A 235 -9.42 -18.47 2.43
CA LEU A 235 -10.69 -17.86 2.81
C LEU A 235 -11.02 -16.68 1.90
N PHE A 236 -12.18 -16.72 1.26
CA PHE A 236 -12.77 -15.55 0.62
C PHE A 236 -13.59 -14.77 1.65
N ARG A 237 -13.34 -13.47 1.75
CA ARG A 237 -14.02 -12.53 2.66
C ARG A 237 -14.75 -11.48 1.86
N CYS A 238 -16.01 -11.26 2.19
CA CYS A 238 -16.85 -10.22 1.58
C CYS A 238 -17.49 -9.38 2.68
N ARG A 239 -17.07 -8.12 2.81
CA ARG A 239 -17.63 -7.16 3.78
C ARG A 239 -18.76 -6.37 3.16
N LEU A 240 -19.88 -6.32 3.85
CA LEU A 240 -21.00 -5.41 3.60
C LEU A 240 -21.01 -4.33 4.67
N GLU A 241 -21.19 -3.09 4.26
CA GLU A 241 -21.30 -1.93 5.16
C GLU A 241 -22.48 -1.06 4.75
N GLY A 242 -23.06 -0.34 5.71
CA GLY A 242 -24.13 0.63 5.46
C GLY A 242 -25.08 0.79 6.62
N ALA A 243 -26.32 1.21 6.31
CA ALA A 243 -27.39 1.33 7.27
C ALA A 243 -27.75 -0.05 7.86
N ARG A 244 -28.15 -0.06 9.12
CA ARG A 244 -28.59 -1.27 9.82
C ARG A 244 -29.85 -1.86 9.19
N GLU A 245 -30.75 -0.95 8.75
CA GLU A 245 -31.91 -1.35 7.97
C GLU A 245 -31.50 -1.97 6.64
N GLY A 246 -32.05 -3.12 6.31
CA GLY A 246 -31.73 -3.85 5.08
C GLY A 246 -30.44 -4.66 5.09
N MET A 247 -29.59 -4.57 6.15
CA MET A 247 -28.34 -5.36 6.22
C MET A 247 -28.65 -6.86 6.19
N HIS A 248 -29.62 -7.31 6.96
CA HIS A 248 -30.00 -8.73 7.00
C HIS A 248 -30.38 -9.29 5.62
N SER A 249 -31.17 -8.55 4.83
CA SER A 249 -31.58 -8.98 3.48
C SER A 249 -30.39 -9.02 2.50
N ARG A 250 -29.45 -8.06 2.61
CA ARG A 250 -28.21 -8.03 1.81
C ARG A 250 -27.30 -9.21 2.17
N VAL A 251 -27.13 -9.52 3.46
CA VAL A 251 -26.38 -10.67 3.94
C VAL A 251 -27.00 -11.98 3.44
N ALA A 252 -28.33 -12.15 3.58
CA ALA A 252 -29.03 -13.32 3.09
C ALA A 252 -28.86 -13.52 1.57
N ALA A 253 -28.96 -12.44 0.79
CA ALA A 253 -28.73 -12.47 -0.66
C ALA A 253 -27.28 -12.88 -1.00
N LEU A 254 -26.29 -12.35 -0.27
CA LEU A 254 -24.89 -12.71 -0.45
C LEU A 254 -24.63 -14.17 -0.10
N VAL A 255 -25.13 -14.65 1.04
CA VAL A 255 -25.01 -16.06 1.46
C VAL A 255 -25.63 -16.98 0.42
N ALA A 256 -26.82 -16.68 -0.10
CA ALA A 256 -27.47 -17.44 -1.16
C ALA A 256 -26.67 -17.44 -2.48
N ALA A 257 -26.03 -16.32 -2.82
CA ALA A 257 -25.16 -16.24 -4.00
C ALA A 257 -23.88 -17.07 -3.82
N LEU A 258 -23.26 -17.03 -2.65
CA LEU A 258 -22.03 -17.78 -2.34
C LEU A 258 -22.27 -19.26 -2.12
N ALA A 259 -23.43 -19.68 -1.60
CA ALA A 259 -23.79 -21.08 -1.42
C ALA A 259 -23.76 -21.85 -2.76
N ARG A 260 -24.13 -21.20 -3.87
CA ARG A 260 -24.03 -21.79 -5.22
C ARG A 260 -22.59 -22.07 -5.65
N VAL A 261 -21.65 -21.25 -5.18
CA VAL A 261 -20.21 -21.46 -5.42
C VAL A 261 -19.69 -22.59 -4.55
N GLY A 262 -20.11 -22.67 -3.28
CA GLY A 262 -19.73 -23.73 -2.32
C GLY A 262 -20.32 -25.10 -2.67
N ALA A 263 -21.54 -25.20 -3.19
CA ALA A 263 -22.23 -26.46 -3.51
C ALA A 263 -21.49 -27.31 -4.58
N GLY A 264 -20.55 -26.74 -5.32
CA GLY A 264 -19.67 -27.48 -6.21
C GLY A 264 -18.60 -28.34 -5.51
N LEU A 265 -18.44 -28.26 -4.19
CA LEU A 265 -17.48 -29.05 -3.40
C LEU A 265 -17.90 -30.53 -3.23
N GLY A 266 -19.12 -30.95 -3.68
CA GLY A 266 -19.68 -32.27 -3.46
C GLY A 266 -19.25 -33.39 -4.44
N ARG A 267 -18.34 -33.15 -5.40
CA ARG A 267 -17.84 -34.20 -6.32
C ARG A 267 -16.35 -34.06 -6.56
N GLY A 268 -15.55 -34.67 -5.70
CA GLY A 268 -14.20 -35.17 -5.99
C GLY A 268 -13.08 -34.14 -5.95
N SER A 269 -12.54 -33.93 -4.78
CA SER A 269 -11.11 -33.84 -4.52
C SER A 269 -10.91 -33.72 -2.99
N GLU A 270 -10.21 -34.70 -2.43
CA GLU A 270 -9.69 -34.59 -1.07
C GLU A 270 -8.71 -33.42 -1.00
N PRO A 271 -8.68 -32.65 0.11
CA PRO A 271 -7.72 -31.58 0.24
C PRO A 271 -6.30 -32.16 0.24
N SER A 272 -5.48 -31.70 -0.69
CA SER A 272 -4.05 -31.96 -0.70
C SER A 272 -3.48 -31.60 0.68
N THR A 273 -2.73 -32.52 1.27
CA THR A 273 -2.04 -32.36 2.54
C THR A 273 -0.93 -31.31 2.40
N ALA A 274 -1.26 -30.06 2.62
CA ALA A 274 -0.29 -28.99 2.81
C ALA A 274 0.09 -28.94 4.28
N SER A 275 1.39 -28.85 4.51
CA SER A 275 2.16 -28.79 5.75
C SER A 275 1.44 -28.12 6.94
N GLU A 276 1.56 -28.72 8.13
CA GLU A 276 0.99 -28.22 9.38
C GLU A 276 1.53 -26.80 9.71
N PRO A 277 0.67 -25.82 9.95
CA PRO A 277 1.08 -24.56 10.56
C PRO A 277 1.11 -24.68 12.08
N GLY A 278 2.09 -24.01 12.69
CA GLY A 278 2.32 -23.99 14.13
C GLY A 278 1.14 -23.54 14.97
N ALA A 279 1.09 -24.06 16.20
CA ALA A 279 0.01 -23.92 17.17
C ALA A 279 -0.31 -22.45 17.54
N GLY A 280 -1.51 -22.01 17.16
CA GLY A 280 -2.13 -20.76 17.59
C GLY A 280 -3.58 -20.69 17.11
N SER A 281 -4.54 -20.89 18.03
CA SER A 281 -6.00 -20.71 17.93
C SER A 281 -6.67 -21.05 16.59
N ASP A 282 -6.67 -22.31 16.22
CA ASP A 282 -7.22 -22.82 14.95
C ASP A 282 -8.75 -23.03 15.06
N ARG A 283 -9.54 -21.99 14.80
CA ARG A 283 -10.94 -22.18 14.39
C ARG A 283 -10.98 -22.35 12.87
N ARG A 284 -10.87 -23.58 12.38
CA ARG A 284 -11.09 -23.87 10.96
C ARG A 284 -12.52 -23.51 10.58
N ILE A 285 -12.70 -22.48 9.75
CA ILE A 285 -13.98 -22.18 9.12
C ILE A 285 -14.17 -23.24 8.01
N LEU A 286 -14.98 -24.28 8.32
CA LEU A 286 -15.25 -25.37 7.37
C LEU A 286 -16.50 -25.14 6.52
N ALA A 287 -17.24 -24.06 6.76
CA ALA A 287 -18.48 -23.71 6.06
C ALA A 287 -18.60 -22.19 5.92
N THR A 288 -19.53 -21.74 5.07
CA THR A 288 -19.88 -20.32 4.99
C THR A 288 -20.26 -19.79 6.36
N SER A 289 -19.59 -18.73 6.79
CA SER A 289 -19.84 -18.07 8.09
C SER A 289 -20.20 -16.62 7.89
N VAL A 290 -21.03 -16.10 8.78
CA VAL A 290 -21.41 -14.68 8.85
C VAL A 290 -20.83 -14.13 10.14
N LEU A 291 -19.98 -13.11 10.05
CA LEU A 291 -19.22 -12.54 11.17
C LEU A 291 -19.61 -11.08 11.38
N GLU A 292 -19.77 -10.71 12.64
CA GLU A 292 -20.09 -9.35 13.08
C GLU A 292 -19.26 -8.97 14.30
N GLY A 293 -19.14 -7.67 14.59
CA GLY A 293 -18.47 -7.17 15.78
C GLY A 293 -17.03 -7.66 15.92
N PRO A 294 -16.61 -8.15 17.11
CA PRO A 294 -15.21 -8.55 17.35
C PRO A 294 -14.71 -9.69 16.46
N GLU A 295 -15.58 -10.62 16.05
CA GLU A 295 -15.19 -11.70 15.15
C GLU A 295 -14.93 -11.19 13.72
N GLU A 296 -15.70 -10.20 13.27
CA GLU A 296 -15.45 -9.51 12.00
C GLU A 296 -14.10 -8.79 12.03
N VAL A 297 -13.81 -8.03 13.10
CA VAL A 297 -12.52 -7.34 13.24
C VAL A 297 -11.38 -8.34 13.20
N ALA A 298 -11.46 -9.42 13.98
CA ALA A 298 -10.41 -10.43 14.05
C ALA A 298 -10.12 -11.11 12.69
N THR A 299 -11.15 -11.39 11.88
CA THR A 299 -10.94 -12.00 10.55
C THR A 299 -10.26 -11.06 9.57
N TRP A 300 -10.48 -9.73 9.68
CA TRP A 300 -9.79 -8.75 8.84
C TRP A 300 -8.37 -8.45 9.34
N ASP A 301 -8.13 -8.49 10.65
CA ASP A 301 -6.77 -8.41 11.21
C ASP A 301 -5.93 -9.62 10.78
N GLU A 302 -6.53 -10.80 10.75
CA GLU A 302 -5.89 -12.00 10.20
C GLU A 302 -5.58 -11.84 8.71
N ALA A 303 -6.57 -11.41 7.92
CA ALA A 303 -6.39 -11.12 6.51
C ALA A 303 -5.24 -10.14 6.26
N GLY A 304 -5.18 -9.07 7.04
CA GLY A 304 -4.11 -8.06 6.96
C GLY A 304 -2.70 -8.64 7.13
N ARG A 305 -2.53 -9.69 7.95
CA ARG A 305 -1.23 -10.35 8.15
C ARG A 305 -0.68 -11.02 6.90
N HIS A 306 -1.55 -11.50 6.00
CA HIS A 306 -1.13 -12.08 4.72
C HIS A 306 -0.58 -11.05 3.71
N HIS A 307 -0.59 -9.77 4.06
CA HIS A 307 -0.03 -8.68 3.27
C HIS A 307 1.20 -8.03 3.92
N LEU A 308 1.66 -8.55 5.05
CA LEU A 308 2.78 -8.00 5.82
C LEU A 308 3.87 -9.07 5.98
N PRO A 309 5.03 -8.89 5.33
CA PRO A 309 6.11 -9.85 5.43
C PRO A 309 6.81 -9.78 6.80
N GLY A 310 7.37 -10.89 7.23
CA GLY A 310 8.35 -10.94 8.30
C GLY A 310 9.67 -10.28 7.92
N ALA A 311 10.63 -10.25 8.84
CA ALA A 311 11.92 -9.57 8.64
C ALA A 311 12.76 -10.18 7.49
N ASP A 312 12.69 -11.50 7.33
CA ASP A 312 13.44 -12.25 6.33
C ASP A 312 12.59 -12.64 5.11
N GLU A 313 11.38 -12.10 5.00
CA GLU A 313 10.47 -12.38 3.92
C GLU A 313 10.41 -11.23 2.92
N THR A 314 10.00 -11.56 1.71
CA THR A 314 9.87 -10.60 0.61
C THR A 314 8.42 -10.48 0.19
N LEU A 315 7.88 -9.26 0.23
CA LEU A 315 6.56 -8.93 -0.29
C LEU A 315 6.66 -8.49 -1.75
N VAL A 316 5.96 -9.20 -2.62
CA VAL A 316 5.83 -8.87 -4.04
C VAL A 316 4.38 -8.51 -4.34
N ARG A 317 4.13 -7.30 -4.83
CA ARG A 317 2.82 -6.89 -5.34
C ARG A 317 2.73 -7.20 -6.83
N ALA A 318 1.81 -8.09 -7.19
CA ALA A 318 1.47 -8.38 -8.57
C ALA A 318 0.13 -7.73 -8.99
N SER A 319 -0.03 -7.54 -10.27
CA SER A 319 -1.31 -7.21 -10.90
C SER A 319 -1.58 -8.12 -12.10
N SER A 320 -2.84 -8.39 -12.36
CA SER A 320 -3.27 -9.19 -13.51
C SER A 320 -4.70 -8.80 -13.94
N PRO A 321 -5.16 -9.22 -15.12
CA PRO A 321 -6.59 -9.24 -15.42
C PRO A 321 -7.33 -10.05 -14.33
N ARG A 322 -8.45 -9.53 -13.86
CA ARG A 322 -9.16 -10.06 -12.65
C ARG A 322 -9.48 -11.55 -12.71
N HIS A 323 -9.85 -12.04 -13.92
CA HIS A 323 -10.21 -13.45 -14.15
C HIS A 323 -9.02 -14.41 -14.09
N ARG A 324 -7.79 -13.90 -14.02
CA ARG A 324 -6.54 -14.66 -13.98
C ARG A 324 -6.08 -15.06 -12.58
N LEU A 325 -6.88 -14.81 -11.54
CA LEU A 325 -6.50 -15.23 -10.18
C LEU A 325 -6.09 -16.70 -10.08
N PRO A 326 -6.80 -17.67 -10.72
CA PRO A 326 -6.36 -19.07 -10.71
C PRO A 326 -4.98 -19.27 -11.35
N ASP A 327 -4.74 -18.60 -12.49
CA ASP A 327 -3.45 -18.69 -13.20
C ASP A 327 -2.33 -18.07 -12.38
N VAL A 328 -2.59 -16.91 -11.72
CA VAL A 328 -1.65 -16.24 -10.82
C VAL A 328 -1.26 -17.15 -9.66
N ALA A 329 -2.22 -17.82 -9.04
CA ALA A 329 -1.96 -18.75 -7.94
C ALA A 329 -1.14 -19.96 -8.39
N ALA A 330 -1.55 -20.62 -9.48
CA ALA A 330 -0.86 -21.77 -10.01
C ALA A 330 0.57 -21.45 -10.48
N SER A 331 0.77 -20.29 -11.12
CA SER A 331 2.11 -19.85 -11.55
C SER A 331 3.00 -19.54 -10.34
N LEU A 332 2.47 -18.90 -9.30
CA LEU A 332 3.22 -18.61 -8.08
C LEU A 332 3.73 -19.89 -7.41
N GLU A 333 2.82 -20.86 -7.21
CA GLU A 333 3.14 -22.14 -6.58
C GLU A 333 4.22 -22.89 -7.36
N ARG A 334 4.09 -22.97 -8.68
CA ARG A 334 5.05 -23.63 -9.56
C ARG A 334 6.42 -22.94 -9.52
N CYS A 335 6.46 -21.62 -9.74
CA CYS A 335 7.72 -20.88 -9.75
C CYS A 335 8.45 -20.92 -8.41
N ALA A 336 7.71 -20.91 -7.30
CA ALA A 336 8.30 -21.04 -5.97
C ALA A 336 8.91 -22.44 -5.76
N ALA A 337 8.17 -23.49 -6.10
CA ALA A 337 8.63 -24.86 -5.96
C ALA A 337 9.86 -25.15 -6.84
N GLU A 338 9.86 -24.72 -8.11
CA GLU A 338 10.98 -24.90 -9.04
C GLU A 338 12.24 -24.17 -8.58
N ALA A 339 12.08 -23.01 -7.95
CA ALA A 339 13.19 -22.23 -7.40
C ALA A 339 13.71 -22.75 -6.04
N GLY A 340 12.97 -23.66 -5.38
CA GLY A 340 13.28 -24.09 -4.01
C GLY A 340 12.95 -23.04 -2.94
N ALA A 341 12.01 -22.17 -3.21
CA ALA A 341 11.46 -21.17 -2.30
C ALA A 341 10.03 -21.54 -1.87
N VAL A 342 9.50 -20.83 -0.89
CA VAL A 342 8.09 -20.92 -0.48
C VAL A 342 7.41 -19.59 -0.77
N ALA A 343 6.17 -19.62 -1.26
CA ALA A 343 5.39 -18.42 -1.47
C ALA A 343 3.93 -18.62 -1.06
N THR A 344 3.34 -17.58 -0.45
CA THR A 344 1.91 -17.53 -0.11
C THR A 344 1.26 -16.37 -0.85
N LEU A 345 -0.03 -16.52 -1.21
CA LEU A 345 -0.78 -15.54 -1.97
C LEU A 345 -1.95 -14.99 -1.17
N ALA A 346 -2.05 -13.67 -1.14
CA ALA A 346 -3.25 -12.93 -0.80
C ALA A 346 -3.72 -12.10 -2.00
N SER A 347 -5.01 -11.89 -2.14
CA SER A 347 -5.56 -11.25 -3.34
C SER A 347 -6.73 -10.33 -3.02
N TYR A 348 -6.80 -9.22 -3.72
CA TYR A 348 -7.99 -8.41 -3.91
C TYR A 348 -8.61 -8.74 -5.28
N PRO A 349 -9.36 -9.84 -5.38
CA PRO A 349 -9.68 -10.46 -6.67
C PRO A 349 -10.54 -9.58 -7.57
N SER A 350 -11.38 -8.71 -6.99
CA SER A 350 -12.17 -7.73 -7.74
C SER A 350 -11.33 -6.65 -8.42
N LEU A 351 -10.06 -6.51 -8.04
CA LEU A 351 -9.13 -5.48 -8.49
C LEU A 351 -8.01 -6.04 -9.38
N GLY A 352 -7.83 -7.38 -9.40
CA GLY A 352 -6.70 -8.01 -10.05
C GLY A 352 -5.37 -7.60 -9.42
N ALA A 353 -5.35 -7.44 -8.10
CA ALA A 353 -4.16 -7.09 -7.35
C ALA A 353 -3.88 -8.16 -6.30
N HIS A 354 -2.62 -8.56 -6.24
CA HIS A 354 -2.18 -9.73 -5.48
C HIS A 354 -0.94 -9.38 -4.69
N ASP A 355 -0.84 -9.90 -3.47
CA ASP A 355 0.37 -9.84 -2.66
C ASP A 355 0.89 -11.24 -2.46
N ALA A 356 2.13 -11.49 -2.86
CA ALA A 356 2.82 -12.74 -2.63
C ALA A 356 3.93 -12.50 -1.61
N ILE A 357 3.92 -13.26 -0.51
CA ILE A 357 5.00 -13.28 0.47
C ILE A 357 5.88 -14.48 0.16
N TRP A 358 7.15 -14.20 -0.11
CA TRP A 358 8.18 -15.18 -0.45
C TRP A 358 9.14 -15.38 0.71
N SER A 359 9.52 -16.63 0.98
CA SER A 359 10.52 -17.01 1.97
C SER A 359 11.46 -18.09 1.43
N GLY A 360 12.69 -18.09 1.91
CA GLY A 360 13.75 -19.01 1.47
C GLY A 360 15.11 -18.33 1.35
N GLN A 361 16.06 -19.03 0.73
CA GLN A 361 17.38 -18.45 0.45
C GLN A 361 17.22 -17.30 -0.56
N PRO A 362 17.95 -16.18 -0.39
CA PRO A 362 17.78 -14.98 -1.24
C PRO A 362 17.90 -15.27 -2.75
N GLU A 363 18.82 -16.14 -3.16
CA GLU A 363 19.02 -16.52 -4.56
C GLU A 363 17.82 -17.29 -5.11
N ALA A 364 17.23 -18.18 -4.31
CA ALA A 364 16.05 -18.96 -4.67
C ALA A 364 14.84 -18.02 -4.80
N VAL A 365 14.63 -17.12 -3.84
CA VAL A 365 13.58 -16.11 -3.88
C VAL A 365 13.71 -15.21 -5.12
N ALA A 366 14.92 -14.72 -5.40
CA ALA A 366 15.19 -13.90 -6.58
C ALA A 366 14.92 -14.65 -7.90
N ALA A 367 15.31 -15.92 -7.99
CA ALA A 367 15.05 -16.77 -9.16
C ALA A 367 13.56 -17.00 -9.36
N GLY A 368 12.83 -17.36 -8.28
CA GLY A 368 11.39 -17.57 -8.31
C GLY A 368 10.61 -16.32 -8.70
N ILE A 369 10.96 -15.15 -8.16
CA ILE A 369 10.32 -13.88 -8.54
C ILE A 369 10.56 -13.54 -10.02
N ARG A 370 11.76 -13.77 -10.57
CA ARG A 370 12.02 -13.57 -12.01
C ARG A 370 11.13 -14.47 -12.86
N ALA A 371 11.12 -15.77 -12.57
CA ALA A 371 10.29 -16.73 -13.30
C ALA A 371 8.80 -16.35 -13.23
N TRP A 372 8.33 -15.96 -12.04
CA TRP A 372 6.94 -15.55 -11.86
C TRP A 372 6.58 -14.27 -12.63
N ARG A 373 7.50 -13.29 -12.73
CA ARG A 373 7.31 -12.09 -13.56
C ARG A 373 7.11 -12.44 -15.04
N ASP A 374 7.91 -13.38 -15.55
CA ASP A 374 7.82 -13.81 -16.96
C ASP A 374 6.47 -14.47 -17.24
N GLU A 375 6.01 -15.33 -16.34
CA GLU A 375 4.68 -15.94 -16.46
C GLU A 375 3.54 -14.95 -16.34
N LEU A 376 3.61 -14.01 -15.38
CA LEU A 376 2.63 -12.94 -15.25
C LEU A 376 2.55 -12.09 -16.51
N ALA A 377 3.70 -11.74 -17.11
CA ALA A 377 3.76 -10.96 -18.33
C ALA A 377 3.07 -11.66 -19.51
N ALA A 378 3.15 -12.99 -19.60
CA ALA A 378 2.53 -13.78 -20.67
C ALA A 378 1.00 -13.63 -20.73
N PHE A 379 0.34 -13.28 -19.61
CA PHE A 379 -1.09 -13.01 -19.58
C PHE A 379 -1.46 -11.56 -19.18
N GLY A 380 -0.52 -10.63 -19.39
CA GLY A 380 -0.75 -9.20 -19.20
C GLY A 380 -0.69 -8.72 -17.76
N GLY A 381 0.01 -9.46 -16.90
CA GLY A 381 0.31 -9.10 -15.52
C GLY A 381 1.68 -8.45 -15.37
N ASN A 382 1.97 -7.99 -14.17
CA ASN A 382 3.30 -7.55 -13.74
C ASN A 382 3.48 -7.76 -12.24
N ALA A 383 4.73 -7.70 -11.76
CA ALA A 383 5.03 -7.77 -10.34
C ALA A 383 6.20 -6.86 -9.96
N VAL A 384 6.07 -6.20 -8.82
CA VAL A 384 7.09 -5.34 -8.20
C VAL A 384 7.36 -5.79 -6.77
N VAL A 385 8.62 -5.77 -6.36
CA VAL A 385 8.99 -6.02 -4.97
C VAL A 385 8.63 -4.81 -4.13
N ARG A 386 7.91 -5.01 -3.05
CA ARG A 386 7.51 -3.92 -2.15
C ARG A 386 8.36 -3.88 -0.90
N ASP A 387 8.46 -4.97 -0.17
CA ASP A 387 9.22 -5.05 1.07
C ASP A 387 10.18 -6.24 0.97
N HIS A 388 11.42 -6.08 1.40
CA HIS A 388 12.43 -7.12 1.22
C HIS A 388 13.64 -6.93 2.14
N PRO A 389 14.36 -8.01 2.49
CA PRO A 389 15.65 -7.94 3.18
C PRO A 389 16.77 -7.42 2.24
N ASP A 390 17.83 -6.86 2.82
CA ASP A 390 18.95 -6.24 2.09
C ASP A 390 19.63 -7.20 1.09
N ALA A 391 19.61 -8.49 1.36
CA ALA A 391 20.22 -9.50 0.50
C ALA A 391 19.66 -9.54 -0.92
N LEU A 392 18.43 -9.06 -1.14
CA LEU A 392 17.83 -9.03 -2.47
C LEU A 392 18.29 -7.85 -3.35
N ASP A 393 18.83 -6.79 -2.77
CA ASP A 393 19.19 -5.56 -3.51
C ASP A 393 20.14 -5.81 -4.68
N SER A 394 21.08 -6.77 -4.54
CA SER A 394 22.06 -7.10 -5.59
C SER A 394 21.62 -8.27 -6.48
N LEU A 395 20.57 -8.99 -6.12
CA LEU A 395 20.16 -10.22 -6.79
C LEU A 395 19.02 -10.00 -7.81
N LEU A 396 18.24 -8.93 -7.66
CA LEU A 396 17.01 -8.74 -8.43
C LEU A 396 16.77 -7.27 -8.74
N ASP A 397 16.33 -6.97 -9.96
CA ASP A 397 15.66 -5.70 -10.22
C ASP A 397 14.32 -5.67 -9.47
N LEU A 398 14.24 -4.82 -8.46
CA LEU A 398 13.12 -4.80 -7.53
C LEU A 398 11.84 -4.24 -8.14
N TRP A 399 11.97 -3.28 -9.06
CA TRP A 399 10.81 -2.70 -9.76
C TRP A 399 10.38 -3.51 -10.99
N GLY A 400 11.25 -4.35 -11.52
CA GLY A 400 11.04 -5.08 -12.79
C GLY A 400 11.13 -4.19 -14.03
N PRO A 401 10.63 -4.67 -15.18
CA PRO A 401 10.73 -3.94 -16.43
C PRO A 401 10.13 -2.53 -16.34
N PRO A 402 10.74 -1.52 -16.99
CA PRO A 402 10.21 -0.17 -16.97
C PRO A 402 8.81 -0.12 -17.59
N PRO A 403 7.87 0.61 -16.97
CA PRO A 403 6.54 0.78 -17.54
C PRO A 403 6.62 1.62 -18.85
N PRO A 404 5.64 1.51 -19.75
CA PRO A 404 5.63 2.30 -21.00
C PRO A 404 5.73 3.81 -20.77
N ALA A 405 5.32 4.31 -19.60
CA ALA A 405 5.39 5.73 -19.23
C ALA A 405 6.71 6.13 -18.55
N ALA A 406 7.72 5.27 -18.44
CA ALA A 406 8.95 5.55 -17.68
C ALA A 406 9.66 6.83 -18.14
N SER A 407 9.72 7.10 -19.45
CA SER A 407 10.33 8.33 -20.00
C SER A 407 9.58 9.60 -19.55
N VAL A 408 8.24 9.55 -19.48
CA VAL A 408 7.41 10.67 -19.02
C VAL A 408 7.59 10.84 -17.51
N MET A 409 7.64 9.76 -16.75
CA MET A 409 7.88 9.78 -15.30
C MET A 409 9.24 10.38 -14.98
N ALA A 410 10.30 10.00 -15.73
CA ALA A 410 11.63 10.60 -15.62
C ALA A 410 11.64 12.10 -15.98
N ALA A 411 10.87 12.51 -16.98
CA ALA A 411 10.73 13.93 -17.33
C ALA A 411 10.03 14.73 -16.22
N VAL A 412 8.99 14.19 -15.60
CA VAL A 412 8.32 14.80 -14.44
C VAL A 412 9.29 14.93 -13.27
N LYS A 413 10.05 13.88 -12.97
CA LYS A 413 11.09 13.92 -11.91
C LYS A 413 12.07 15.07 -12.17
N ARG A 414 12.63 15.17 -13.37
CA ARG A 414 13.56 16.26 -13.73
C ARG A 414 12.93 17.65 -13.68
N ALA A 415 11.63 17.77 -13.92
CA ALA A 415 10.95 19.06 -13.85
C ALA A 415 10.71 19.53 -12.41
N LEU A 416 10.48 18.61 -11.46
CA LEU A 416 10.19 18.92 -10.06
C LEU A 416 11.41 18.85 -9.14
N ASP A 417 12.41 18.09 -9.53
CA ASP A 417 13.67 17.89 -8.82
C ASP A 417 14.81 17.78 -9.86
N PRO A 418 15.24 18.92 -10.46
CA PRO A 418 16.22 18.93 -11.54
C PRO A 418 17.57 18.33 -11.17
N GLU A 419 17.99 18.50 -9.93
CA GLU A 419 19.27 18.03 -9.41
C GLU A 419 19.22 16.58 -8.87
N GLY A 420 18.02 15.99 -8.80
CA GLY A 420 17.84 14.61 -8.39
C GLY A 420 18.10 14.34 -6.90
N LEU A 421 17.89 15.33 -6.03
CA LEU A 421 18.22 15.26 -4.60
C LEU A 421 17.21 14.47 -3.76
N LEU A 422 15.91 14.42 -4.19
CA LEU A 422 14.85 13.76 -3.42
C LEU A 422 14.88 12.25 -3.65
N SER A 423 15.24 11.50 -2.61
CA SER A 423 15.23 10.03 -2.58
C SER A 423 15.89 9.43 -3.84
N ALA A 424 17.10 9.94 -4.18
CA ALA A 424 17.86 9.54 -5.35
C ALA A 424 17.99 8.01 -5.44
N GLY A 425 17.90 7.45 -6.65
CA GLY A 425 17.99 6.00 -6.88
C GLY A 425 16.73 5.20 -6.52
N ARG A 426 15.69 5.80 -5.93
CA ARG A 426 14.49 5.09 -5.45
C ARG A 426 13.77 4.30 -6.54
N PHE A 427 13.77 4.78 -7.77
CA PHE A 427 13.14 4.11 -8.91
C PHE A 427 14.17 3.53 -9.91
N ARG A 428 15.40 3.27 -9.44
CA ARG A 428 16.39 2.59 -10.26
C ARG A 428 15.91 1.18 -10.65
N PRO A 429 16.04 0.70 -11.90
CA PRO A 429 16.80 1.36 -12.98
C PRO A 429 15.96 2.25 -13.91
N TRP A 430 14.74 2.60 -13.57
CA TRP A 430 13.85 3.35 -14.47
C TRP A 430 14.30 4.80 -14.68
N TRP A 431 14.91 5.45 -13.66
CA TRP A 431 15.60 6.75 -13.69
C TRP A 431 16.50 6.98 -12.48
#